data_3951eec13a8bdc93ee60d3fcf6dd3716
#
_entry.id   3951eec13a8bdc93ee60d3fcf6dd3716
#
_cell.length_a   1.000
_cell.length_b   1.000
_cell.length_c   1.000
_cell.angle_alpha   90.00
_cell.angle_beta   90.00
_cell.angle_gamma   90.00
#
_symmetry.space_group_name_H-M   'P 1'
#
loop_
_entity.id
_entity.type
_entity.pdbx_description
1 polymer ?
#
loop_
_entity_poly.entity_id
_entity_poly.type
_entity_poly.pdbx_seq_one_letter_code
_entity_poly.pdbx_strand_id
1 'polypeptide(L)'
;MSGPADASLHLAVFSDYRCPACRRAFPALEEAVRKDADVRVIYKDWPIFGPPSERAARIALASAEQGIYPAVHRRLMTDSRAIDDGMLRNVVTEAGGDWTRTIAYLTAHDEQISALLRTNGQQALAIGLPGTPGYLAGPVLVIGAIDEADFTRLFARARAS
;
A
#
# COMPACT_ATOMS: atom_id res chain seq x y z
N MET A 1 -3.82 -2.34 -6.35
CA MET A 1 -4.77 -1.25 -6.66
C MET A 1 -6.13 -1.58 -6.09
N SER A 2 -6.87 -0.60 -5.63
CA SER A 2 -8.26 -0.75 -5.22
C SER A 2 -9.09 0.44 -5.71
N GLY A 3 -10.41 0.25 -5.85
CA GLY A 3 -11.32 1.26 -6.40
C GLY A 3 -11.66 1.02 -7.88
N PRO A 4 -12.60 1.84 -8.43
CA PRO A 4 -13.08 1.70 -9.80
C PRO A 4 -11.96 1.86 -10.83
N ALA A 5 -12.02 1.09 -11.91
CA ALA A 5 -11.01 1.15 -12.98
C ALA A 5 -11.06 2.48 -13.76
N ASP A 6 -12.26 3.06 -13.82
CA ASP A 6 -12.59 4.30 -14.52
C ASP A 6 -12.71 5.50 -13.58
N ALA A 7 -12.19 5.39 -12.35
CA ALA A 7 -12.20 6.49 -11.38
C ALA A 7 -11.57 7.77 -11.95
N SER A 8 -12.19 8.90 -11.70
CA SER A 8 -11.70 10.20 -12.17
C SER A 8 -10.44 10.67 -11.44
N LEU A 9 -10.17 10.13 -10.26
CA LEU A 9 -9.00 10.45 -9.46
C LEU A 9 -8.16 9.21 -9.15
N HIS A 10 -6.85 9.30 -9.41
CA HIS A 10 -5.88 8.31 -8.99
C HIS A 10 -5.08 8.84 -7.81
N LEU A 11 -4.99 8.03 -6.74
CA LEU A 11 -4.22 8.33 -5.54
C LEU A 11 -3.08 7.31 -5.41
N ALA A 12 -1.84 7.76 -5.56
CA ALA A 12 -0.68 6.94 -5.21
C ALA A 12 -0.39 7.08 -3.71
N VAL A 13 -0.24 5.94 -3.05
CA VAL A 13 0.04 5.85 -1.60
C VAL A 13 1.37 5.12 -1.39
N PHE A 14 2.37 5.86 -0.91
CA PHE A 14 3.68 5.30 -0.54
C PHE A 14 3.66 4.94 0.94
N SER A 15 3.81 3.67 1.27
CA SER A 15 3.65 3.19 2.64
C SER A 15 4.54 2.00 2.98
N ASP A 16 4.67 1.75 4.27
CA ASP A 16 5.40 0.63 4.87
C ASP A 16 4.52 -0.02 5.94
N TYR A 17 4.46 -1.34 5.99
CA TYR A 17 3.61 -2.09 6.92
C TYR A 17 4.01 -1.97 8.40
N ARG A 18 5.25 -1.56 8.69
CA ARG A 18 5.72 -1.28 10.06
C ARG A 18 5.70 0.20 10.43
N CYS A 19 5.40 1.08 9.49
CA CYS A 19 5.33 2.51 9.74
C CYS A 19 4.12 2.84 10.64
N PRO A 20 4.33 3.35 11.87
CA PRO A 20 3.21 3.68 12.76
C PRO A 20 2.28 4.75 12.17
N ALA A 21 2.83 5.76 11.51
CA ALA A 21 2.06 6.81 10.86
C ALA A 21 1.21 6.28 9.71
N CYS A 22 1.74 5.35 8.89
CA CYS A 22 0.99 4.70 7.81
C CYS A 22 -0.19 3.92 8.36
N ARG A 23 0.05 3.12 9.38
CA ARG A 23 -0.98 2.29 10.03
C ARG A 23 -2.06 3.14 10.69
N ARG A 24 -1.69 4.24 11.33
CA ARG A 24 -2.64 5.17 11.96
C ARG A 24 -3.52 5.89 10.94
N ALA A 25 -2.96 6.27 9.78
CA ALA A 25 -3.71 6.97 8.74
C ALA A 25 -4.57 6.04 7.86
N PHE A 26 -4.30 4.75 7.84
CA PHE A 26 -4.96 3.81 6.94
C PHE A 26 -6.48 3.74 7.09
N PRO A 27 -7.08 3.67 8.29
CA PRO A 27 -8.55 3.68 8.44
C PRO A 27 -9.19 4.96 7.88
N ALA A 28 -8.56 6.12 8.08
CA ALA A 28 -9.03 7.39 7.56
C ALA A 28 -8.99 7.42 6.03
N LEU A 29 -7.94 6.88 5.42
CA LEU A 29 -7.85 6.71 3.98
C LEU A 29 -8.97 5.82 3.43
N GLU A 30 -9.19 4.66 4.03
CA GLU A 30 -10.23 3.73 3.59
C GLU A 30 -11.61 4.38 3.64
N GLU A 31 -11.91 5.10 4.71
CA GLU A 31 -13.21 5.77 4.88
C GLU A 31 -13.40 6.91 3.87
N ALA A 32 -12.37 7.73 3.65
CA ALA A 32 -12.42 8.80 2.66
C ALA A 32 -12.63 8.26 1.24
N VAL A 33 -11.91 7.20 0.87
CA VAL A 33 -12.06 6.54 -0.44
C VAL A 33 -13.45 5.92 -0.58
N ARG A 34 -13.95 5.27 0.46
CA ARG A 34 -15.30 4.67 0.45
C ARG A 34 -16.40 5.72 0.26
N LYS A 35 -16.29 6.87 0.91
CA LYS A 35 -17.26 7.97 0.81
C LYS A 35 -17.23 8.67 -0.54
N ASP A 36 -16.04 8.89 -1.08
CA ASP A 36 -15.87 9.53 -2.38
C ASP A 36 -16.33 8.62 -3.54
N ALA A 37 -16.06 7.32 -3.45
CA ALA A 37 -16.43 6.27 -4.40
C ALA A 37 -15.89 6.45 -5.84
N ASP A 38 -15.12 7.50 -6.11
CA ASP A 38 -14.55 7.82 -7.44
C ASP A 38 -13.03 8.05 -7.36
N VAL A 39 -12.39 7.31 -6.46
CA VAL A 39 -10.93 7.31 -6.27
C VAL A 39 -10.38 5.90 -6.50
N ARG A 40 -9.38 5.79 -7.36
CA ARG A 40 -8.58 4.59 -7.53
C ARG A 40 -7.27 4.70 -6.75
N VAL A 41 -7.08 3.84 -5.78
CA VAL A 41 -5.86 3.82 -4.96
C VAL A 41 -4.81 2.92 -5.61
N ILE A 42 -3.61 3.45 -5.79
CA ILE A 42 -2.42 2.75 -6.28
C ILE A 42 -1.44 2.65 -5.12
N TYR A 43 -1.36 1.47 -4.51
CA TYR A 43 -0.41 1.23 -3.43
C TYR A 43 1.01 1.09 -3.97
N LYS A 44 1.93 1.85 -3.40
CA LYS A 44 3.36 1.86 -3.69
C LYS A 44 4.09 1.38 -2.44
N ASP A 45 4.27 0.06 -2.33
CA ASP A 45 5.03 -0.51 -1.23
C ASP A 45 6.46 0.02 -1.24
N TRP A 46 6.84 0.67 -0.15
CA TRP A 46 8.17 1.24 0.05
C TRP A 46 8.70 0.87 1.44
N PRO A 47 9.26 -0.35 1.59
CA PRO A 47 9.72 -0.86 2.87
C PRO A 47 11.02 -0.17 3.29
N ILE A 48 10.92 0.70 4.31
CA ILE A 48 12.03 1.48 4.86
C ILE A 48 12.32 1.19 6.33
N PHE A 49 11.54 0.30 6.96
CA PHE A 49 11.67 -0.05 8.39
C PHE A 49 12.31 -1.43 8.60
N GLY A 50 13.22 -1.82 7.72
CA GLY A 50 14.07 -3.01 7.89
C GLY A 50 13.50 -4.31 7.31
N PRO A 51 14.19 -5.45 7.55
CA PRO A 51 13.90 -6.73 6.89
C PRO A 51 12.47 -7.24 7.06
N PRO A 52 11.79 -7.14 8.22
CA PRO A 52 10.40 -7.57 8.32
C PRO A 52 9.45 -6.75 7.42
N SER A 53 9.67 -5.45 7.25
CA SER A 53 8.90 -4.61 6.32
C SER A 53 9.11 -5.05 4.88
N GLU A 54 10.34 -5.34 4.50
CA GLU A 54 10.65 -5.82 3.16
C GLU A 54 10.01 -7.20 2.90
N ARG A 55 10.08 -8.11 3.86
CA ARG A 55 9.45 -9.41 3.77
C ARG A 55 7.93 -9.29 3.58
N ALA A 56 7.27 -8.44 4.36
CA ALA A 56 5.84 -8.20 4.25
C ALA A 56 5.46 -7.62 2.87
N ALA A 57 6.22 -6.65 2.37
CA ALA A 57 5.99 -6.06 1.05
C ALA A 57 6.14 -7.11 -0.07
N ARG A 58 7.15 -7.97 -0.01
CA ARG A 58 7.36 -9.05 -0.97
C ARG A 58 6.21 -10.06 -0.98
N ILE A 59 5.74 -10.47 0.19
CA ILE A 59 4.58 -11.37 0.32
C ILE A 59 3.31 -10.72 -0.22
N ALA A 60 3.05 -9.46 0.13
CA ALA A 60 1.89 -8.74 -0.39
C ALA A 60 1.91 -8.65 -1.92
N LEU A 61 3.05 -8.29 -2.51
CA LEU A 61 3.19 -8.22 -3.97
C LEU A 61 3.05 -9.59 -4.63
N ALA A 62 3.62 -10.64 -4.05
CA ALA A 62 3.48 -12.00 -4.57
C ALA A 62 2.04 -12.51 -4.49
N SER A 63 1.25 -12.05 -3.53
CA SER A 63 -0.15 -12.42 -3.39
C SER A 63 -1.06 -11.84 -4.48
N ALA A 64 -0.58 -10.82 -5.19
CA ALA A 64 -1.32 -10.17 -6.27
C ALA A 64 -1.65 -11.13 -7.43
N GLU A 65 -0.82 -12.13 -7.66
CA GLU A 65 -1.07 -13.19 -8.65
C GLU A 65 -2.36 -13.98 -8.35
N GLN A 66 -2.73 -14.08 -7.09
CA GLN A 66 -3.98 -14.70 -6.65
C GLN A 66 -5.16 -13.72 -6.56
N GLY A 67 -4.97 -12.45 -6.93
CA GLY A 67 -6.00 -11.41 -6.87
C GLY A 67 -6.32 -10.91 -5.46
N ILE A 68 -5.48 -11.22 -4.47
CA ILE A 68 -5.77 -10.93 -3.06
C ILE A 68 -4.90 -9.82 -2.45
N TYR A 69 -4.10 -9.12 -3.25
CA TYR A 69 -3.25 -8.04 -2.74
C TYR A 69 -4.02 -7.02 -1.87
N PRO A 70 -5.19 -6.49 -2.27
CA PRO A 70 -5.89 -5.51 -1.43
C PRO A 70 -6.29 -6.06 -0.05
N ALA A 71 -6.71 -7.31 0.02
CA ALA A 71 -7.06 -7.97 1.28
C ALA A 71 -5.83 -8.21 2.16
N VAL A 72 -4.71 -8.64 1.59
CA VAL A 72 -3.43 -8.83 2.29
C VAL A 72 -2.92 -7.47 2.78
N HIS A 73 -2.93 -6.44 1.95
CA HIS A 73 -2.51 -5.09 2.30
C HIS A 73 -3.30 -4.56 3.51
N ARG A 74 -4.63 -4.66 3.45
CA ARG A 74 -5.50 -4.21 4.54
C ARG A 74 -5.20 -4.92 5.84
N ARG A 75 -5.04 -6.25 5.82
CA ARG A 75 -4.69 -7.04 7.00
C ARG A 75 -3.34 -6.64 7.57
N LEU A 76 -2.33 -6.49 6.74
CA LEU A 76 -1.00 -6.05 7.16
C LEU A 76 -1.00 -4.66 7.79
N MET A 77 -1.83 -3.74 7.30
CA MET A 77 -1.97 -2.39 7.85
C MET A 77 -2.71 -2.36 9.20
N THR A 78 -3.56 -3.34 9.47
CA THR A 78 -4.43 -3.36 10.66
C THR A 78 -4.03 -4.39 11.71
N ASP A 79 -3.25 -5.41 11.35
CA ASP A 79 -2.80 -6.45 12.27
C ASP A 79 -1.68 -5.92 13.18
N SER A 80 -1.82 -6.09 14.50
CA SER A 80 -0.85 -5.61 15.48
C SER A 80 0.25 -6.63 15.83
N ARG A 81 0.17 -7.84 15.28
CA ARG A 81 1.18 -8.88 15.53
C ARG A 81 2.53 -8.49 14.93
N ALA A 82 3.61 -8.97 15.54
CA ALA A 82 4.93 -8.84 14.95
C ALA A 82 4.99 -9.56 13.60
N ILE A 83 5.69 -8.96 12.64
CA ILE A 83 5.80 -9.52 11.30
C ILE A 83 6.86 -10.62 11.30
N ASP A 84 6.42 -11.84 11.10
CA ASP A 84 7.21 -13.03 10.82
C ASP A 84 6.48 -13.91 9.79
N ASP A 85 7.10 -14.98 9.34
CA ASP A 85 6.50 -15.85 8.33
C ASP A 85 5.22 -16.56 8.81
N GLY A 86 5.10 -16.82 10.10
CA GLY A 86 3.87 -17.35 10.69
C GLY A 86 2.71 -16.38 10.58
N MET A 87 2.93 -15.14 10.96
CA MET A 87 1.95 -14.06 10.82
C MET A 87 1.59 -13.82 9.35
N LEU A 88 2.59 -13.75 8.47
CA LEU A 88 2.38 -13.54 7.03
C LEU A 88 1.57 -14.68 6.38
N ARG A 89 1.86 -15.93 6.76
CA ARG A 89 1.06 -17.09 6.33
C ARG A 89 -0.40 -16.95 6.75
N ASN A 90 -0.65 -16.58 8.01
CA ASN A 90 -2.01 -16.37 8.51
C ASN A 90 -2.72 -15.27 7.72
N VAL A 91 -2.06 -14.15 7.47
CA VAL A 91 -2.61 -13.03 6.69
C VAL A 91 -3.01 -13.47 5.28
N VAL A 92 -2.15 -14.19 4.57
CA VAL A 92 -2.44 -14.70 3.22
C VAL A 92 -3.62 -15.67 3.25
N THR A 93 -3.62 -16.60 4.21
CA THR A 93 -4.71 -17.60 4.35
C THR A 93 -6.04 -16.94 4.68
N GLU A 94 -6.06 -16.01 5.62
CA GLU A 94 -7.25 -15.26 6.01
C GLU A 94 -7.76 -14.33 4.90
N ALA A 95 -6.89 -13.90 3.99
CA ALA A 95 -7.26 -13.16 2.79
C ALA A 95 -7.82 -14.06 1.67
N GLY A 96 -7.90 -15.37 1.90
CA GLY A 96 -8.41 -16.36 0.94
C GLY A 96 -7.36 -16.91 -0.01
N GLY A 97 -6.07 -16.70 0.28
CA GLY A 97 -4.96 -17.15 -0.56
C GLY A 97 -4.31 -18.46 -0.10
N ASP A 98 -3.43 -18.95 -0.94
CA ASP A 98 -2.59 -20.12 -0.70
C ASP A 98 -1.15 -19.67 -0.44
N TRP A 99 -0.64 -20.01 0.74
CA TRP A 99 0.72 -19.63 1.14
C TRP A 99 1.80 -20.28 0.27
N THR A 100 1.65 -21.58 -0.03
CA THR A 100 2.62 -22.31 -0.84
C THR A 100 2.72 -21.71 -2.24
N ARG A 101 1.58 -21.35 -2.82
CA ARG A 101 1.50 -20.67 -4.12
C ARG A 101 2.13 -19.27 -4.06
N THR A 102 1.89 -18.52 -2.99
CA THR A 102 2.50 -17.20 -2.78
C THR A 102 4.03 -17.30 -2.72
N ILE A 103 4.57 -18.26 -1.96
CA ILE A 103 6.03 -18.47 -1.85
C ILE A 103 6.63 -18.93 -3.19
N ALA A 104 5.95 -19.83 -3.90
CA ALA A 104 6.41 -20.28 -5.21
C ALA A 104 6.48 -19.12 -6.21
N TYR A 105 5.44 -18.27 -6.23
CA TYR A 105 5.43 -17.08 -7.07
C TYR A 105 6.54 -16.10 -6.70
N LEU A 106 6.72 -15.82 -5.42
CA LEU A 106 7.80 -14.95 -4.93
C LEU A 106 9.17 -15.45 -5.37
N THR A 107 9.43 -16.75 -5.23
CA THR A 107 10.69 -17.36 -5.63
C THR A 107 10.94 -17.23 -7.14
N ALA A 108 9.91 -17.48 -7.93
CA ALA A 108 10.00 -17.43 -9.40
C ALA A 108 10.14 -15.99 -9.94
N HIS A 109 9.65 -14.97 -9.21
CA HIS A 109 9.60 -13.57 -9.65
C HIS A 109 10.34 -12.62 -8.71
N ASP A 110 11.32 -13.13 -7.96
CA ASP A 110 12.04 -12.34 -6.96
C ASP A 110 12.68 -11.07 -7.55
N GLU A 111 13.28 -11.18 -8.74
CA GLU A 111 13.93 -10.05 -9.41
C GLU A 111 12.90 -8.98 -9.84
N GLN A 112 11.74 -9.38 -10.36
CA GLN A 112 10.68 -8.47 -10.75
C GLN A 112 10.09 -7.74 -9.55
N ILE A 113 9.88 -8.45 -8.44
CA ILE A 113 9.38 -7.86 -7.18
C ILE A 113 10.43 -6.91 -6.61
N SER A 114 11.70 -7.29 -6.62
CA SER A 114 12.80 -6.43 -6.19
C SER A 114 12.89 -5.16 -7.03
N ALA A 115 12.76 -5.28 -8.35
CA ALA A 115 12.76 -4.15 -9.26
C ALA A 115 11.58 -3.20 -8.99
N LEU A 116 10.40 -3.73 -8.72
CA LEU A 116 9.22 -2.94 -8.38
C LEU A 116 9.42 -2.15 -7.08
N LEU A 117 9.93 -2.79 -6.03
CA LEU A 117 10.23 -2.12 -4.75
C LEU A 117 11.27 -1.00 -4.93
N ARG A 118 12.34 -1.25 -5.70
CA ARG A 118 13.32 -0.20 -6.04
C ARG A 118 12.68 0.97 -6.79
N THR A 119 11.85 0.68 -7.78
CA THR A 119 11.14 1.70 -8.57
C THR A 119 10.22 2.54 -7.69
N ASN A 120 9.47 1.92 -6.78
CA ASN A 120 8.62 2.66 -5.83
C ASN A 120 9.45 3.62 -4.96
N GLY A 121 10.57 3.14 -4.43
CA GLY A 121 11.48 3.98 -3.64
C GLY A 121 12.09 5.14 -4.44
N GLN A 122 12.52 4.88 -5.68
CA GLN A 122 13.05 5.91 -6.57
C GLN A 122 11.99 6.97 -6.89
N GLN A 123 10.76 6.54 -7.18
CA GLN A 123 9.64 7.46 -7.41
C GLN A 123 9.33 8.31 -6.18
N ALA A 124 9.30 7.70 -4.98
CA ALA A 124 9.09 8.41 -3.72
C ALA A 124 10.14 9.51 -3.52
N LEU A 125 11.41 9.18 -3.67
CA LEU A 125 12.51 10.15 -3.53
C LEU A 125 12.46 11.23 -4.61
N ALA A 126 12.14 10.87 -5.85
CA ALA A 126 12.09 11.81 -6.97
C ALA A 126 10.99 12.88 -6.80
N ILE A 127 9.87 12.55 -6.17
CA ILE A 127 8.80 13.52 -5.86
C ILE A 127 9.00 14.26 -4.55
N GLY A 128 10.11 13.98 -3.83
CA GLY A 128 10.48 14.70 -2.61
C GLY A 128 9.97 14.12 -1.31
N LEU A 129 9.55 12.85 -1.27
CA LEU A 129 9.14 12.20 -0.03
C LEU A 129 10.36 11.89 0.85
N PRO A 130 10.38 12.35 2.11
CA PRO A 130 11.46 12.03 3.06
C PRO A 130 11.26 10.67 3.74
N GLY A 131 10.08 10.08 3.61
CA GLY A 131 9.66 8.83 4.26
C GLY A 131 8.21 8.52 4.00
N THR A 132 7.62 7.66 4.82
CA THR A 132 6.24 7.20 4.71
C THR A 132 5.36 7.72 5.85
N PRO A 133 4.05 7.89 5.66
CA PRO A 133 3.33 7.77 4.40
C PRO A 133 3.51 9.01 3.52
N GLY A 134 3.31 8.83 2.22
CA GLY A 134 3.18 9.91 1.25
C GLY A 134 2.00 9.66 0.32
N TYR A 135 1.30 10.71 -0.06
CA TYR A 135 0.09 10.65 -0.90
C TYR A 135 0.23 11.60 -2.07
N LEU A 136 0.08 11.08 -3.28
CA LEU A 136 0.11 11.86 -4.52
C LEU A 136 -1.22 11.70 -5.26
N ALA A 137 -1.98 12.80 -5.38
CA ALA A 137 -3.22 12.86 -6.13
C ALA A 137 -3.10 13.97 -7.19
N GLY A 138 -3.07 13.59 -8.46
CA GLY A 138 -2.74 14.56 -9.53
C GLY A 138 -1.42 15.28 -9.23
N PRO A 139 -1.39 16.62 -9.24
CA PRO A 139 -0.18 17.40 -8.93
C PRO A 139 0.00 17.65 -7.41
N VAL A 140 -0.90 17.15 -6.54
CA VAL A 140 -0.89 17.47 -5.11
C VAL A 140 -0.19 16.37 -4.33
N LEU A 141 0.92 16.72 -3.68
CA LEU A 141 1.69 15.84 -2.79
C LEU A 141 1.41 16.21 -1.33
N VAL A 142 1.10 15.19 -0.52
CA VAL A 142 0.96 15.31 0.93
C VAL A 142 1.94 14.37 1.63
N ILE A 143 2.65 14.89 2.62
CA ILE A 143 3.68 14.17 3.38
C ILE A 143 3.17 13.93 4.80
N GLY A 144 3.24 12.69 5.25
CA GLY A 144 2.87 12.28 6.61
C GLY A 144 1.41 11.89 6.76
N ALA A 145 1.08 11.37 7.95
CA ALA A 145 -0.27 10.91 8.27
C ALA A 145 -1.27 12.08 8.31
N ILE A 146 -2.41 11.89 7.66
CA ILE A 146 -3.50 12.84 7.64
C ILE A 146 -4.81 12.16 8.03
N ASP A 147 -5.80 12.95 8.43
CA ASP A 147 -7.13 12.48 8.81
C ASP A 147 -8.09 12.37 7.61
N GLU A 148 -9.30 11.88 7.85
CA GLU A 148 -10.32 11.72 6.82
C GLU A 148 -10.70 13.05 6.14
N ALA A 149 -10.83 14.12 6.92
CA ALA A 149 -11.16 15.44 6.38
C ALA A 149 -10.04 15.97 5.48
N ASP A 150 -8.79 15.71 5.83
CA ASP A 150 -7.63 16.06 5.00
C ASP A 150 -7.61 15.26 3.68
N PHE A 151 -7.95 13.97 3.71
CA PHE A 151 -8.11 13.18 2.48
C PHE A 151 -9.20 13.76 1.59
N THR A 152 -10.35 14.12 2.15
CA THR A 152 -11.44 14.75 1.40
C THR A 152 -10.99 16.06 0.74
N ARG A 153 -10.26 16.89 1.47
CA ARG A 153 -9.67 18.13 0.93
C ARG A 153 -8.63 17.85 -0.18
N LEU A 154 -7.80 16.83 0.01
CA LEU A 154 -6.83 16.41 -1.00
C LEU A 154 -7.52 16.02 -2.31
N PHE A 155 -8.58 15.20 -2.23
CA PHE A 155 -9.34 14.78 -3.42
C PHE A 155 -9.97 15.95 -4.16
N ALA A 156 -10.61 16.85 -3.41
CA ALA A 156 -11.22 18.06 -3.98
C ALA A 156 -10.17 18.95 -4.67
N ARG A 157 -9.03 19.17 -4.00
CA ARG A 157 -7.94 19.99 -4.55
C ARG A 157 -7.32 19.37 -5.79
N ALA A 158 -7.12 18.07 -5.79
CA ALA A 158 -6.54 17.37 -6.94
C ALA A 158 -7.44 17.43 -8.19
N ARG A 159 -8.78 17.41 -7.99
CA ARG A 159 -9.73 17.55 -9.11
C ARG A 159 -9.85 18.99 -9.63
N ALA A 160 -9.53 19.96 -8.80
CA ALA A 160 -9.59 21.39 -9.17
C ALA A 160 -8.30 21.89 -9.86
N SER A 161 -7.28 21.03 -10.00
CA SER A 161 -5.94 21.41 -10.48
C SER A 161 -5.79 21.24 -11.98
#